data_e506645abc7326afc69584c2520eea13
#
_entry.id   e506645abc7326afc69584c2520eea13
#
_cell.length_a   1.000
_cell.length_b   1.000
_cell.length_c   1.000
_cell.angle_alpha   90.00
_cell.angle_beta   90.00
_cell.angle_gamma   90.00
#
_symmetry.space_group_name_H-M   'P 1'
#
loop_
_entity.id
_entity.type
_entity.pdbx_description
1 polymer ?
#
loop_
_entity_poly.entity_id
_entity_poly.type
_entity_poly.pdbx_seq_one_letter_code
_entity_poly.pdbx_strand_id
1 'polypeptide(L)'
;MPPSNTLDRISRGERVRVSAVVGGDAIARRLDDLGLREGVTVEVLRRAPLGDPTVFELHGYQLCLRRSESCRVEVEAVVPTSESQP
;
A
#
# COMPACT_ATOMS: atom_id res chain seq x y z
N MET A 1 16.36 -1.43 12.58
CA MET A 1 15.02 -0.99 12.25
C MET A 1 14.84 -0.89 10.75
N PRO A 2 13.88 -1.60 10.21
CA PRO A 2 13.68 -1.52 8.77
C PRO A 2 13.24 -0.12 8.38
N PRO A 3 13.70 0.37 7.25
CA PRO A 3 13.27 1.68 6.79
C PRO A 3 11.80 1.66 6.42
N SER A 4 11.12 2.74 6.75
CA SER A 4 9.77 2.93 6.28
C SER A 4 9.80 3.16 4.78
N ASN A 5 8.76 2.71 4.13
CA ASN A 5 8.62 2.94 2.71
C ASN A 5 7.19 3.40 2.45
N THR A 6 6.96 3.94 1.27
CA THR A 6 5.62 4.37 0.91
C THR A 6 5.13 3.51 -0.24
N LEU A 7 3.81 3.42 -0.35
CA LEU A 7 3.17 2.51 -1.27
C LEU A 7 3.54 2.79 -2.73
N ASP A 8 3.84 4.04 -3.06
CA ASP A 8 4.22 4.42 -4.42
C ASP A 8 5.58 3.86 -4.84
N ARG A 9 6.38 3.36 -3.89
CA ARG A 9 7.71 2.85 -4.17
C ARG A 9 7.78 1.34 -4.21
N ILE A 10 6.65 0.67 -4.05
CA ILE A 10 6.61 -0.78 -4.00
C ILE A 10 6.53 -1.31 -5.42
N SER A 11 7.25 -2.40 -5.69
CA SER A 11 7.32 -2.98 -7.02
C SER A 11 6.11 -3.86 -7.31
N ARG A 12 5.84 -4.01 -8.60
CA ARG A 12 4.75 -4.87 -9.04
C ARG A 12 4.95 -6.29 -8.50
N GLY A 13 3.88 -6.86 -8.00
CA GLY A 13 3.90 -8.20 -7.44
C GLY A 13 4.26 -8.27 -5.98
N GLU A 14 4.72 -7.16 -5.41
CA GLU A 14 5.06 -7.15 -4.00
C GLU A 14 3.81 -6.94 -3.15
N ARG A 15 3.89 -7.50 -1.96
CA ARG A 15 2.83 -7.40 -0.99
C ARG A 15 3.39 -6.72 0.25
N VAL A 16 2.69 -5.71 0.74
CA VAL A 16 3.14 -4.94 1.89
C VAL A 16 1.99 -4.71 2.85
N ARG A 17 2.33 -4.34 4.07
CA ARG A 17 1.35 -4.04 5.09
C ARG A 17 1.34 -2.54 5.35
N VAL A 18 0.15 -1.96 5.43
CA VAL A 18 0.02 -0.54 5.74
C VAL A 18 0.40 -0.30 7.18
N SER A 19 1.30 0.64 7.43
CA SER A 19 1.67 1.03 8.78
C SER A 19 1.01 2.34 9.18
N ALA A 20 0.79 3.25 8.23
CA ALA A 20 0.13 4.52 8.54
C ALA A 20 -0.29 5.19 7.25
N VAL A 21 -1.25 6.07 7.35
CA VAL A 21 -1.61 6.99 6.28
C VAL A 21 -1.37 8.39 6.83
N VAL A 22 -0.49 9.15 6.17
CA VAL A 22 -0.08 10.45 6.69
C VAL A 22 -0.93 11.57 6.12
N GLY A 23 -1.07 12.61 6.92
CA GLY A 23 -1.86 13.78 6.56
C GLY A 23 -3.25 13.71 7.18
N GLY A 24 -3.79 14.88 7.50
CA GLY A 24 -5.13 14.96 8.07
C GLY A 24 -6.12 15.61 7.13
N ASP A 25 -5.84 15.58 5.84
CA ASP A 25 -6.66 16.24 4.85
C ASP A 25 -7.64 15.26 4.18
N ALA A 26 -8.34 15.77 3.19
CA ALA A 26 -9.36 14.98 2.49
C ALA A 26 -8.78 13.76 1.80
N ILE A 27 -7.53 13.85 1.32
CA ILE A 27 -6.90 12.72 0.66
C ILE A 27 -6.69 11.58 1.65
N ALA A 28 -6.17 11.89 2.82
CA ALA A 28 -5.93 10.87 3.84
C ALA A 28 -7.25 10.23 4.27
N ARG A 29 -8.29 11.03 4.39
CA ARG A 29 -9.60 10.53 4.78
C ARG A 29 -10.17 9.59 3.73
N ARG A 30 -9.99 9.95 2.46
CA ARG A 30 -10.45 9.12 1.36
C ARG A 30 -9.72 7.78 1.35
N LEU A 31 -8.40 7.81 1.59
CA LEU A 31 -7.62 6.58 1.64
C LEU A 31 -8.09 5.67 2.76
N ASP A 32 -8.40 6.25 3.91
CA ASP A 32 -8.92 5.47 5.02
C ASP A 32 -10.26 4.84 4.66
N ASP A 33 -11.13 5.61 4.00
CA ASP A 33 -12.43 5.12 3.58
C ASP A 33 -12.32 3.98 2.56
N LEU A 34 -11.26 4.00 1.77
CA LEU A 34 -11.00 2.93 0.81
C LEU A 34 -10.46 1.67 1.45
N GLY A 35 -10.14 1.73 2.74
CA GLY A 35 -9.66 0.55 3.46
C GLY A 35 -8.18 0.52 3.69
N LEU A 36 -7.47 1.59 3.37
CA LEU A 36 -6.02 1.65 3.58
C LEU A 36 -5.76 2.05 5.02
N ARG A 37 -5.83 1.06 5.89
CA ARG A 37 -5.69 1.26 7.33
C ARG A 37 -4.56 0.43 7.86
N GLU A 38 -4.05 0.82 9.01
CA GLU A 38 -2.96 0.12 9.65
C GLU A 38 -3.26 -1.38 9.76
N GLY A 39 -2.29 -2.19 9.36
CA GLY A 39 -2.41 -3.64 9.45
C GLY A 39 -2.95 -4.30 8.20
N VAL A 40 -3.46 -3.54 7.25
CA VAL A 40 -4.03 -4.10 6.04
C VAL A 40 -2.92 -4.46 5.07
N THR A 41 -3.04 -5.62 4.43
CA THR A 41 -2.09 -6.06 3.42
C THR A 41 -2.55 -5.61 2.05
N VAL A 42 -1.63 -5.05 1.28
CA VAL A 42 -1.89 -4.51 -0.06
C VAL A 42 -0.90 -5.13 -1.02
N GLU A 43 -1.37 -5.52 -2.19
CA GLU A 43 -0.52 -6.05 -3.24
C GLU A 43 -0.52 -5.09 -4.42
N VAL A 44 0.66 -4.87 -5.03
CA VAL A 44 0.77 -4.06 -6.23
C VAL A 44 0.52 -4.97 -7.43
N LEU A 45 -0.56 -4.73 -8.16
CA LEU A 45 -0.91 -5.58 -9.29
C LEU A 45 -0.26 -5.11 -10.58
N ARG A 46 -0.36 -3.82 -10.89
CA ARG A 46 0.25 -3.30 -12.11
C ARG A 46 0.31 -1.78 -12.07
N ARG A 47 1.21 -1.24 -12.88
CA ARG A 47 1.36 0.19 -13.02
C ARG A 47 1.05 0.59 -14.45
N ALA A 48 0.58 1.80 -14.62
CA ALA A 48 0.47 2.38 -15.96
C ALA A 48 1.86 2.50 -16.58
N PRO A 49 1.95 2.55 -17.90
CA PRO A 49 3.25 2.60 -18.58
C PRO A 49 4.17 3.70 -18.09
N LEU A 50 3.62 4.82 -17.65
CA LEU A 50 4.43 5.93 -17.14
C LEU A 50 4.59 5.89 -15.62
N GLY A 51 4.16 4.80 -15.01
CA GLY A 51 4.34 4.62 -13.57
C GLY A 51 3.23 5.20 -12.71
N ASP A 52 2.22 5.82 -13.31
CA ASP A 52 1.14 6.46 -12.58
C ASP A 52 -0.11 6.50 -13.46
N PRO A 53 -1.26 6.05 -13.01
CA PRO A 53 -1.55 5.50 -11.68
C PRO A 53 -1.14 4.04 -11.52
N THR A 54 -1.29 3.50 -10.32
CA THR A 54 -0.98 2.12 -10.02
C THR A 54 -2.24 1.43 -9.50
N VAL A 55 -2.40 0.17 -9.88
CA VAL A 55 -3.53 -0.64 -9.43
C VAL A 55 -3.06 -1.54 -8.30
N PHE A 56 -3.79 -1.50 -7.20
CA PHE A 56 -3.50 -2.28 -6.01
C PHE A 56 -4.67 -3.20 -5.70
N GLU A 57 -4.40 -4.25 -4.94
CA GLU A 57 -5.44 -5.13 -4.46
C GLU A 57 -5.40 -5.19 -2.94
N LEU A 58 -6.56 -5.09 -2.31
CA LEU A 58 -6.71 -5.25 -0.87
C LEU A 58 -8.14 -5.73 -0.61
N HIS A 59 -8.28 -6.58 0.41
CA HIS A 59 -9.60 -7.10 0.81
C HIS A 59 -10.36 -7.74 -0.35
N GLY A 60 -9.64 -8.29 -1.33
CA GLY A 60 -10.29 -8.96 -2.44
C GLY A 60 -10.83 -8.05 -3.52
N TYR A 61 -10.54 -6.76 -3.47
CA TYR A 61 -10.96 -5.86 -4.53
C TYR A 61 -9.77 -5.02 -5.00
N GLN A 62 -9.91 -4.44 -6.17
CA GLN A 62 -8.85 -3.64 -6.78
C GLN A 62 -9.19 -2.17 -6.67
N LEU A 63 -8.16 -1.35 -6.49
CA LEU A 63 -8.32 0.08 -6.52
C LEU A 63 -7.13 0.71 -7.22
N CYS A 64 -7.37 1.87 -7.79
CA CYS A 64 -6.37 2.57 -8.57
C CYS A 64 -6.03 3.87 -7.85
N LEU A 65 -4.75 4.08 -7.58
CA LEU A 65 -4.32 5.27 -6.87
C LEU A 65 -3.25 5.99 -7.68
N ARG A 66 -3.33 7.30 -7.66
CA ARG A 66 -2.26 8.12 -8.22
C ARG A 66 -1.12 8.21 -7.22
N ARG A 67 0.06 8.54 -7.74
CA ARG A 67 1.24 8.67 -6.88
C ARG A 67 1.00 9.68 -5.76
N SER A 68 0.29 10.77 -6.06
CA SER A 68 0.00 11.77 -5.03
C SER A 68 -0.82 11.21 -3.88
N GLU A 69 -1.50 10.10 -4.12
CA GLU A 69 -2.27 9.42 -3.07
C GLU A 69 -1.43 8.32 -2.42
N SER A 70 -0.81 7.48 -3.23
CA SER A 70 -0.07 6.33 -2.68
C SER A 70 1.17 6.76 -1.90
N CYS A 71 1.72 7.93 -2.18
CA CYS A 71 2.87 8.40 -1.40
C CYS A 71 2.48 8.78 0.03
N ARG A 72 1.19 8.89 0.32
CA ARG A 72 0.70 9.15 1.67
C ARG A 72 0.56 7.89 2.50
N VAL A 73 0.73 6.71 1.89
CA VAL A 73 0.53 5.43 2.59
C VAL A 73 1.88 4.86 2.94
N GLU A 74 2.19 4.84 4.22
CA GLU A 74 3.43 4.25 4.71
C GLU A 74 3.23 2.76 4.89
N VAL A 75 4.19 1.98 4.45
CA VAL A 75 4.07 0.53 4.43
C VAL A 75 5.33 -0.12 4.93
N GLU A 76 5.22 -1.38 5.31
CA GLU A 76 6.34 -2.19 5.73
C GLU A 76 6.25 -3.54 5.05
N ALA A 77 7.37 -4.22 4.95
CA ALA A 77 7.41 -5.53 4.33
C ALA A 77 6.57 -6.51 5.14
N VAL A 78 5.87 -7.37 4.43
CA VAL A 78 5.14 -8.46 5.08
C VAL A 78 6.13 -9.56 5.37
N VAL A 79 6.22 -9.95 6.64
CA VAL A 79 7.06 -11.07 7.03
C VAL A 79 6.31 -12.35 6.68
N PRO A 80 6.90 -13.23 5.86
CA PRO A 80 6.20 -14.46 5.50
C PRO A 80 5.89 -15.27 6.75
N THR A 81 4.63 -15.62 6.90
CA THR A 81 4.20 -16.39 8.06
C THR A 81 4.84 -17.76 8.11
N SER A 82 5.21 -18.27 6.96
CA SER A 82 5.82 -19.59 6.92
C SER A 82 7.11 -19.63 7.74
N GLU A 83 7.73 -18.50 7.95
CA GLU A 83 8.95 -18.45 8.71
C GLU A 83 8.72 -18.70 10.18
N SER A 84 7.54 -18.41 10.67
CA SER A 84 7.23 -18.62 12.06
C SER A 84 6.70 -20.01 12.31
N GLN A 85 6.56 -20.79 11.27
CA GLN A 85 6.02 -22.12 11.42
C GLN A 85 7.10 -23.08 11.87
N PRO A 86 6.80 -23.89 12.82
CA PRO A 86 7.71 -24.94 13.21
C PRO A 86 7.87 -25.97 12.11
#